data_6960107e374eabe56c38864373a68507
#
_entry.id   6960107e374eabe56c38864373a68507
#
_cell.length_a   1.000
_cell.length_b   1.000
_cell.length_c   1.000
_cell.angle_alpha   90.00
_cell.angle_beta   90.00
_cell.angle_gamma   90.00
#
_symmetry.space_group_name_H-M   'P 1'
#
loop_
_entity.id
_entity.type
_entity.pdbx_description
1 polymer ?
#
loop_
_entity_poly.entity_id
_entity_poly.type
_entity_poly.pdbx_seq_one_letter_code
_entity_poly.pdbx_strand_id
1 'polypeptide(L)'
;MRIIFHIDVNSAYLSWTAVEQLKNGAGVDIRTIPAIIGGDQKSRHGIVLAKSISAKKYGIRTGEPVANAFRKCPNLKTYLPDHQMYREYSRKLMEFLRTYTTHIEQVSVDECYMDFTEIADRFTSPVEGASEIKDEVYKLSLIHISEPTRL
;
A
#
# COMPACT_ATOMS: atom_id res chain seq x y z
N MET A 1 29.45 -5.76 -4.33
CA MET A 1 28.12 -6.25 -4.77
C MET A 1 27.08 -5.18 -4.41
N ARG A 2 26.24 -4.82 -5.36
CA ARG A 2 25.16 -3.87 -5.11
C ARG A 2 23.96 -4.57 -4.46
N ILE A 3 23.39 -3.93 -3.46
CA ILE A 3 22.21 -4.42 -2.76
C ILE A 3 21.08 -3.43 -3.01
N ILE A 4 20.10 -3.84 -3.78
CA ILE A 4 18.96 -3.01 -4.18
C ILE A 4 17.69 -3.58 -3.59
N PHE A 5 16.93 -2.75 -2.87
CA PHE A 5 15.59 -3.11 -2.41
C PHE A 5 14.54 -2.52 -3.35
N HIS A 6 13.58 -3.35 -3.71
CA HIS A 6 12.33 -2.88 -4.30
C HIS A 6 11.28 -2.83 -3.17
N ILE A 7 10.76 -1.65 -2.91
CA ILE A 7 9.79 -1.41 -1.85
C ILE A 7 8.46 -1.03 -2.47
N ASP A 8 7.41 -1.75 -2.10
CA ASP A 8 6.06 -1.57 -2.61
C ASP A 8 5.05 -1.57 -1.45
N VAL A 9 4.14 -0.62 -1.44
CA VAL A 9 3.07 -0.53 -0.42
C VAL A 9 1.95 -1.51 -0.77
N ASN A 10 1.63 -2.39 0.17
CA ASN A 10 0.57 -3.38 -0.03
C ASN A 10 -0.80 -2.71 -0.15
N SER A 11 -1.46 -2.92 -1.30
CA SER A 11 -2.79 -2.34 -1.58
C SER A 11 -2.86 -0.85 -1.19
N ALA A 12 -1.94 -0.05 -1.74
CA ALA A 12 -1.65 1.30 -1.27
C ALA A 12 -2.88 2.18 -1.10
N TYR A 13 -3.72 2.29 -2.11
CA TYR A 13 -4.89 3.16 -2.07
C TYR A 13 -5.87 2.78 -0.97
N LEU A 14 -6.13 1.47 -0.81
CA LEU A 14 -6.99 0.99 0.26
C LEU A 14 -6.37 1.20 1.63
N SER A 15 -5.09 0.89 1.78
CA SER A 15 -4.37 1.02 3.05
C SER A 15 -4.30 2.46 3.51
N TRP A 16 -4.00 3.39 2.62
CA TRP A 16 -3.97 4.82 2.96
C TRP A 16 -5.36 5.35 3.31
N THR A 17 -6.38 4.93 2.57
CA THR A 17 -7.77 5.29 2.90
C THR A 17 -8.17 4.76 4.28
N ALA A 18 -7.81 3.51 4.59
CA ALA A 18 -8.07 2.90 5.88
C ALA A 18 -7.43 3.68 7.04
N VAL A 19 -6.16 4.02 6.90
CA VAL A 19 -5.42 4.77 7.93
C VAL A 19 -6.00 6.17 8.10
N GLU A 20 -6.34 6.85 7.02
CA GLU A 20 -6.95 8.18 7.07
C GLU A 20 -8.30 8.16 7.79
N GLN A 21 -9.14 7.16 7.49
CA GLN A 21 -10.43 7.00 8.18
C GLN A 21 -10.27 6.69 9.66
N LEU A 22 -9.30 5.84 10.04
CA LEU A 22 -9.03 5.53 11.44
C LEU A 22 -8.56 6.78 12.21
N LYS A 23 -7.72 7.61 11.60
CA LYS A 23 -7.30 8.89 12.18
C LYS A 23 -8.48 9.85 12.40
N ASN A 24 -9.48 9.77 11.56
CA ASN A 24 -10.70 10.60 11.64
C ASN A 24 -11.81 9.96 12.50
N GLY A 25 -11.47 8.91 13.26
CA GLY A 25 -12.37 8.31 14.24
C GLY A 25 -13.26 7.19 13.72
N ALA A 26 -12.97 6.62 12.54
CA ALA A 26 -13.71 5.46 12.04
C ALA A 26 -13.59 4.28 13.00
N GLY A 27 -14.72 3.61 13.27
CA GLY A 27 -14.77 2.47 14.17
C GLY A 27 -14.34 1.15 13.55
N VAL A 28 -14.16 1.10 12.23
CA VAL A 28 -13.81 -0.12 11.48
C VAL A 28 -12.63 0.17 10.56
N ASP A 29 -11.66 -0.72 10.58
CA ASP A 29 -10.58 -0.73 9.61
C ASP A 29 -11.07 -1.43 8.33
N ILE A 30 -11.20 -0.68 7.25
CA ILE A 30 -11.72 -1.20 5.99
C ILE A 30 -10.84 -2.29 5.36
N ARG A 31 -9.60 -2.46 5.81
CA ARG A 31 -8.74 -3.57 5.41
C ARG A 31 -9.22 -4.92 5.93
N THR A 32 -10.06 -4.93 6.97
CA THR A 32 -10.57 -6.15 7.61
C THR A 32 -11.93 -6.60 7.07
N ILE A 33 -12.54 -5.84 6.19
CA ILE A 33 -13.86 -6.13 5.59
C ILE A 33 -13.76 -6.17 4.06
N PRO A 34 -14.76 -6.74 3.35
CA PRO A 34 -14.81 -6.63 1.90
C PRO A 34 -14.96 -5.17 1.46
N ALA A 35 -13.89 -4.61 0.96
CA ALA A 35 -13.82 -3.20 0.57
C ALA A 35 -12.96 -3.01 -0.68
N ILE A 36 -13.30 -2.02 -1.48
CA ILE A 36 -12.54 -1.61 -2.65
C ILE A 36 -12.41 -0.09 -2.73
N ILE A 37 -11.38 0.35 -3.41
CA ILE A 37 -11.30 1.70 -3.95
C ILE A 37 -11.70 1.61 -5.42
N GLY A 38 -12.67 2.42 -5.83
CA GLY A 38 -13.14 2.37 -7.21
C GLY A 38 -14.08 3.52 -7.54
N GLY A 39 -14.50 3.56 -8.79
CA GLY A 39 -15.44 4.56 -9.26
C GLY A 39 -16.82 4.40 -8.60
N ASP A 40 -17.63 5.46 -8.72
CA ASP A 40 -18.99 5.48 -8.19
C ASP A 40 -19.80 4.30 -8.77
N GLN A 41 -20.53 3.60 -7.91
CA GLN A 41 -21.45 2.52 -8.27
C GLN A 41 -22.50 2.98 -9.31
N LYS A 42 -22.89 4.24 -9.27
CA LYS A 42 -23.83 4.84 -10.22
C LYS A 42 -23.22 5.11 -11.59
N SER A 43 -21.90 5.21 -11.66
CA SER A 43 -21.16 5.33 -12.92
C SER A 43 -20.93 3.93 -13.47
N ARG A 44 -21.54 3.58 -14.58
CA ARG A 44 -21.36 2.27 -15.25
C ARG A 44 -19.93 2.02 -15.73
N HIS A 45 -19.02 2.97 -15.55
CA HIS A 45 -17.64 2.94 -16.04
C HIS A 45 -16.60 2.84 -14.95
N GLY A 46 -17.00 2.74 -13.66
CA GLY A 46 -16.06 2.60 -12.56
C GLY A 46 -15.38 1.23 -12.56
N ILE A 47 -14.07 1.23 -12.30
CA ILE A 47 -13.28 0.01 -12.15
C ILE A 47 -12.70 -0.10 -10.75
N VAL A 48 -12.35 -1.32 -10.35
CA VAL A 48 -11.66 -1.60 -9.09
C VAL A 48 -10.20 -1.18 -9.20
N LEU A 49 -9.77 -0.21 -8.40
CA LEU A 49 -8.39 0.27 -8.35
C LEU A 49 -7.57 -0.42 -7.28
N ALA A 50 -8.19 -0.77 -6.17
CA ALA A 50 -7.58 -1.51 -5.07
C ALA A 50 -8.65 -2.30 -4.33
N LYS A 51 -8.24 -3.35 -3.63
CA LYS A 51 -9.16 -4.23 -2.89
C LYS A 51 -8.54 -4.71 -1.59
N SER A 52 -9.40 -5.01 -0.60
CA SER A 52 -8.99 -5.69 0.62
C SER A 52 -8.73 -7.19 0.36
N ILE A 53 -8.00 -7.82 1.28
CA ILE A 53 -7.80 -9.27 1.25
C ILE A 53 -9.14 -10.00 1.33
N SER A 54 -10.05 -9.49 2.16
CA SER A 54 -11.41 -10.02 2.30
C SER A 54 -12.18 -9.94 0.97
N ALA A 55 -12.09 -8.83 0.23
CA ALA A 55 -12.68 -8.70 -1.09
C ALA A 55 -12.06 -9.68 -2.11
N LYS A 56 -10.76 -9.88 -2.04
CA LYS A 56 -10.06 -10.84 -2.91
C LYS A 56 -10.60 -12.24 -2.78
N LYS A 57 -11.01 -12.65 -1.58
CA LYS A 57 -11.59 -13.99 -1.34
C LYS A 57 -12.91 -14.23 -2.08
N TYR A 58 -13.62 -13.17 -2.46
CA TYR A 58 -14.82 -13.25 -3.30
C TYR A 58 -14.51 -13.30 -4.79
N GLY A 59 -13.24 -13.34 -5.16
CA GLY A 59 -12.82 -13.36 -6.56
C GLY A 59 -12.77 -11.98 -7.22
N ILE A 60 -12.86 -10.91 -6.44
CA ILE A 60 -12.76 -9.53 -6.96
C ILE A 60 -11.34 -9.26 -7.43
N ARG A 61 -11.21 -8.70 -8.64
CA ARG A 61 -9.92 -8.42 -9.29
C ARG A 61 -9.74 -6.92 -9.54
N THR A 62 -8.53 -6.44 -9.38
CA THR A 62 -8.16 -5.09 -9.80
C THR A 62 -8.35 -4.93 -11.30
N GLY A 63 -8.97 -3.83 -11.70
CA GLY A 63 -9.28 -3.53 -13.10
C GLY A 63 -10.64 -4.00 -13.58
N GLU A 64 -11.37 -4.86 -12.82
CA GLU A 64 -12.71 -5.25 -13.23
C GLU A 64 -13.74 -4.14 -12.95
N PRO A 65 -14.87 -4.14 -13.68
CA PRO A 65 -15.95 -3.20 -13.40
C PRO A 65 -16.48 -3.34 -11.97
N VAL A 66 -16.75 -2.23 -11.31
CA VAL A 66 -17.32 -2.21 -9.95
C VAL A 66 -18.64 -2.96 -9.90
N ALA A 67 -19.46 -2.90 -10.95
CA ALA A 67 -20.70 -3.66 -11.03
C ALA A 67 -20.49 -5.19 -10.90
N ASN A 68 -19.42 -5.72 -11.50
CA ASN A 68 -19.06 -7.13 -11.35
C ASN A 68 -18.61 -7.47 -9.93
N ALA A 69 -17.88 -6.58 -9.29
CA ALA A 69 -17.46 -6.75 -7.90
C ALA A 69 -18.66 -6.84 -6.96
N PHE A 70 -19.70 -6.03 -7.16
CA PHE A 70 -20.94 -6.10 -6.38
C PHE A 70 -21.72 -7.39 -6.61
N ARG A 71 -21.69 -7.95 -7.81
CA ARG A 71 -22.31 -9.25 -8.08
C ARG A 71 -21.65 -10.37 -7.30
N LYS A 72 -20.33 -10.29 -7.15
CA LYS A 72 -19.54 -11.28 -6.39
C LYS A 72 -19.66 -11.10 -4.88
N CYS A 73 -19.85 -9.87 -4.42
CA CYS A 73 -19.96 -9.53 -3.01
C CYS A 73 -20.99 -8.40 -2.82
N PRO A 74 -22.29 -8.76 -2.57
CA PRO A 74 -23.36 -7.75 -2.46
C PRO A 74 -23.19 -6.75 -1.32
N ASN A 75 -22.51 -7.13 -0.24
CA ASN A 75 -22.22 -6.25 0.91
C ASN A 75 -20.89 -5.50 0.81
N LEU A 76 -20.30 -5.45 -0.36
CA LEU A 76 -19.04 -4.77 -0.61
C LEU A 76 -19.14 -3.28 -0.27
N LYS A 77 -18.13 -2.76 0.42
CA LYS A 77 -17.99 -1.32 0.67
C LYS A 77 -17.10 -0.71 -0.40
N THR A 78 -17.49 0.45 -0.91
CA THR A 78 -16.73 1.17 -1.93
C THR A 78 -16.36 2.56 -1.44
N TYR A 79 -15.16 2.98 -1.80
CA TYR A 79 -14.63 4.30 -1.47
C TYR A 79 -14.03 4.91 -2.73
N LEU A 80 -14.29 6.18 -2.94
CA LEU A 80 -13.72 6.91 -4.07
C LEU A 80 -12.21 7.14 -3.86
N PRO A 81 -11.41 7.13 -4.93
CA PRO A 81 -9.99 7.43 -4.80
C PRO A 81 -9.77 8.90 -4.45
N ASP A 82 -8.81 9.15 -3.58
CA ASP A 82 -8.34 10.49 -3.21
C ASP A 82 -6.86 10.61 -3.56
N HIS A 83 -6.57 10.99 -4.79
CA HIS A 83 -5.20 11.04 -5.31
C HIS A 83 -4.33 12.09 -4.59
N GLN A 84 -4.93 13.17 -4.08
CA GLN A 84 -4.19 14.17 -3.30
C GLN A 84 -3.69 13.55 -1.99
N MET A 85 -4.56 12.85 -1.27
CA MET A 85 -4.20 12.15 -0.05
C MET A 85 -3.12 11.09 -0.31
N TYR A 86 -3.22 10.33 -1.42
CA TYR A 86 -2.24 9.32 -1.78
C TYR A 86 -0.86 9.94 -2.04
N ARG A 87 -0.78 11.07 -2.72
CA ARG A 87 0.48 11.79 -2.93
C ARG A 87 1.10 12.24 -1.62
N GLU A 88 0.29 12.67 -0.67
CA GLU A 88 0.76 13.09 0.66
C GLU A 88 1.37 11.92 1.44
N TYR A 89 0.69 10.77 1.47
CA TYR A 89 1.22 9.56 2.12
C TYR A 89 2.47 9.05 1.42
N SER A 90 2.49 9.08 0.09
CA SER A 90 3.66 8.70 -0.70
C SER A 90 4.86 9.59 -0.36
N ARG A 91 4.67 10.90 -0.30
CA ARG A 91 5.71 11.86 0.04
C ARG A 91 6.29 11.58 1.42
N LYS A 92 5.44 11.34 2.41
CA LYS A 92 5.87 11.01 3.78
C LYS A 92 6.66 9.71 3.83
N LEU A 93 6.23 8.69 3.07
CA LEU A 93 6.96 7.43 2.98
C LEU A 93 8.37 7.65 2.39
N MET A 94 8.46 8.38 1.28
CA MET A 94 9.75 8.65 0.64
C MET A 94 10.67 9.48 1.53
N GLU A 95 10.15 10.48 2.24
CA GLU A 95 10.92 11.24 3.22
C GLU A 95 11.48 10.35 4.33
N PHE A 96 10.66 9.44 4.84
CA PHE A 96 11.11 8.50 5.87
C PHE A 96 12.20 7.56 5.34
N LEU A 97 12.03 6.99 4.14
CA LEU A 97 13.04 6.11 3.54
C LEU A 97 14.36 6.84 3.27
N ARG A 98 14.31 8.13 2.94
CA ARG A 98 15.50 8.96 2.76
C ARG A 98 16.29 9.20 4.04
N THR A 99 15.73 8.88 5.22
CA THR A 99 16.51 8.89 6.47
C THR A 99 17.54 7.77 6.52
N TYR A 100 17.34 6.69 5.75
CA TYR A 100 18.29 5.59 5.64
C TYR A 100 19.36 5.86 4.60
N THR A 101 18.96 6.30 3.41
CA THR A 101 19.86 6.62 2.31
C THR A 101 19.19 7.61 1.35
N THR A 102 20.02 8.44 0.70
CA THR A 102 19.54 9.35 -0.35
C THR A 102 19.43 8.66 -1.72
N HIS A 103 19.95 7.46 -1.88
CA HIS A 103 19.94 6.70 -3.13
C HIS A 103 18.60 5.95 -3.31
N ILE A 104 17.56 6.72 -3.56
CA ILE A 104 16.20 6.21 -3.77
C ILE A 104 15.69 6.70 -5.11
N GLU A 105 15.22 5.76 -5.92
CA GLU A 105 14.55 6.05 -7.18
C GLU A 105 13.06 5.70 -7.03
N GLN A 106 12.23 6.73 -7.01
CA GLN A 106 10.77 6.54 -6.96
C GLN A 106 10.26 6.17 -8.34
N VAL A 107 9.58 5.02 -8.43
CA VAL A 107 9.00 4.50 -9.68
C VAL A 107 7.56 4.95 -9.86
N SER A 108 6.79 4.91 -8.78
CA SER A 108 5.38 5.29 -8.77
C SER A 108 5.00 5.84 -7.39
N VAL A 109 3.71 6.14 -7.20
CA VAL A 109 3.20 6.67 -5.93
C VAL A 109 3.41 5.70 -4.76
N ASP A 110 3.46 4.40 -5.03
CA ASP A 110 3.50 3.35 -4.01
C ASP A 110 4.75 2.46 -4.07
N GLU A 111 5.70 2.74 -4.95
CA GLU A 111 6.90 1.91 -5.08
C GLU A 111 8.15 2.70 -5.40
N CYS A 112 9.27 2.19 -4.90
CA CYS A 112 10.59 2.75 -5.17
C CYS A 112 11.66 1.67 -5.14
N TYR A 113 12.82 2.00 -5.70
CA TYR A 113 14.06 1.27 -5.49
C TYR A 113 14.94 2.02 -4.51
N MET A 114 15.57 1.29 -3.60
CA MET A 114 16.52 1.82 -2.62
C MET A 114 17.86 1.10 -2.78
N ASP A 115 18.92 1.85 -3.02
CA ASP A 115 20.27 1.30 -2.97
C ASP A 115 20.74 1.21 -1.51
N PHE A 116 20.80 0.00 -1.00
CA PHE A 116 21.15 -0.31 0.38
C PHE A 116 22.64 -0.58 0.58
N THR A 117 23.43 -0.55 -0.50
CA THR A 117 24.82 -1.00 -0.51
C THR A 117 25.68 -0.29 0.54
N GLU A 118 25.61 1.04 0.61
CA GLU A 118 26.46 1.84 1.51
C GLU A 118 26.09 1.68 2.99
N ILE A 119 24.85 1.29 3.30
CA ILE A 119 24.38 1.16 4.68
C ILE A 119 24.26 -0.31 5.12
N ALA A 120 24.56 -1.25 4.23
CA ALA A 120 24.42 -2.68 4.53
C ALA A 120 25.22 -3.13 5.76
N ASP A 121 26.38 -2.53 6.01
CA ASP A 121 27.25 -2.86 7.14
C ASP A 121 26.66 -2.48 8.51
N ARG A 122 25.62 -1.66 8.53
CA ARG A 122 24.91 -1.31 9.77
C ARG A 122 24.00 -2.41 10.27
N PHE A 123 23.80 -3.45 9.47
CA PHE A 123 22.89 -4.56 9.74
C PHE A 123 23.61 -5.88 9.62
N THR A 124 23.12 -6.90 10.32
CA THR A 124 23.69 -8.25 10.28
C THR A 124 23.54 -8.88 8.89
N SER A 125 22.45 -8.57 8.19
CA SER A 125 22.19 -9.03 6.82
C SER A 125 21.27 -8.05 6.09
N PRO A 126 21.25 -8.07 4.74
CA PRO A 126 20.30 -7.25 3.99
C PRO A 126 18.84 -7.57 4.32
N VAL A 127 18.49 -8.82 4.56
CA VAL A 127 17.14 -9.24 4.95
C VAL A 127 16.75 -8.64 6.29
N GLU A 128 17.66 -8.61 7.25
CA GLU A 128 17.41 -8.00 8.55
C GLU A 128 17.21 -6.49 8.44
N GLY A 129 18.01 -5.82 7.61
CA GLY A 129 17.83 -4.40 7.31
C GLY A 129 16.48 -4.10 6.67
N ALA A 130 16.06 -4.93 5.71
CA ALA A 130 14.75 -4.80 5.08
C ALA A 130 13.60 -5.02 6.09
N SER A 131 13.74 -5.99 6.98
CA SER A 131 12.76 -6.27 8.04
C SER A 131 12.63 -5.10 9.01
N GLU A 132 13.76 -4.48 9.39
CA GLU A 132 13.74 -3.29 10.25
C GLU A 132 13.00 -2.13 9.58
N ILE A 133 13.30 -1.85 8.32
CA ILE A 133 12.62 -0.79 7.55
C ILE A 133 11.11 -1.05 7.51
N LYS A 134 10.72 -2.28 7.21
CA LYS A 134 9.31 -2.68 7.19
C LYS A 134 8.63 -2.42 8.54
N ASP A 135 9.27 -2.83 9.63
CA ASP A 135 8.71 -2.67 10.97
C ASP A 135 8.60 -1.19 11.36
N GLU A 136 9.59 -0.38 11.03
CA GLU A 136 9.58 1.06 11.32
C GLU A 136 8.51 1.79 10.48
N VAL A 137 8.35 1.43 9.21
CA VAL A 137 7.26 1.97 8.37
C VAL A 137 5.90 1.63 8.98
N TYR A 138 5.71 0.41 9.44
CA TYR A 138 4.46 0.00 10.08
C TYR A 138 4.19 0.77 11.38
N LYS A 139 5.19 0.91 12.24
CA LYS A 139 5.06 1.66 13.52
C LYS A 139 4.66 3.11 13.30
N LEU A 140 5.21 3.75 12.27
CA LEU A 140 4.95 5.17 12.00
C LEU A 140 3.64 5.41 11.27
N SER A 141 3.21 4.50 10.42
CA SER A 141 2.12 4.72 9.46
C SER A 141 0.97 3.74 9.54
N LEU A 142 1.13 2.62 10.26
CA LEU A 142 0.22 1.47 10.25
C LEU A 142 0.03 0.88 8.84
N ILE A 143 1.01 1.08 7.96
CA ILE A 143 1.00 0.62 6.57
C ILE A 143 2.02 -0.51 6.42
N HIS A 144 1.61 -1.60 5.78
CA HIS A 144 2.50 -2.68 5.40
C HIS A 144 3.12 -2.42 4.04
N ILE A 145 4.44 -2.57 3.96
CA ILE A 145 5.15 -2.66 2.69
C ILE A 145 5.48 -4.13 2.39
N SER A 146 6.01 -4.38 1.19
CA SER A 146 6.32 -5.74 0.74
C SER A 146 7.21 -6.50 1.73
N GLU A 147 6.95 -7.80 1.86
CA GLU A 147 7.78 -8.67 2.70
C GLU A 147 9.16 -8.85 2.09
N PRO A 148 10.23 -8.90 2.92
CA PRO A 148 11.55 -9.24 2.42
C PRO A 148 11.54 -10.65 1.84
N THR A 149 11.94 -10.78 0.59
CA THR A 149 12.10 -12.07 -0.07
C THR A 149 13.55 -12.29 -0.44
N ARG A 150 14.03 -13.52 -0.28
CA ARG A 150 15.33 -13.92 -0.82
C ARG A 150 15.17 -14.22 -2.30
N LEU A 151 15.95 -13.58 -3.10
CA LEU A 151 16.13 -13.96 -4.50
C LEU A 151 17.14 -15.09 -4.60
#